data_91f2c232cbecf6c2d8fcc88f7b45ddab
#
_entry.id   91f2c232cbecf6c2d8fcc88f7b45ddab
#
_cell.length_a   1.000
_cell.length_b   1.000
_cell.length_c   1.000
_cell.angle_alpha   90.00
_cell.angle_beta   90.00
_cell.angle_gamma   90.00
#
_symmetry.space_group_name_H-M   'P 1'
#
loop_
_entity.id
_entity.type
_entity.pdbx_description
1 polymer ?
#
loop_
_entity_poly.entity_id
_entity_poly.type
_entity_poly.pdbx_seq_one_letter_code
_entity_poly.pdbx_strand_id
1 'polypeptide(L)'
;MKKNFILDTNVLLHDPNAITAFDDNDVVIPIYVIEETDRFKKDLSELGRNARVVGRMIDEYRMAGSLSTGVQLPTGGSLRVVFADRELPAELGLPEKMD
;
A
#
# COMPACT_ATOMS: atom_id res chain seq x y z
N MET A 1 16.86 -10.07 7.58
CA MET A 1 16.70 -8.62 7.80
C MET A 1 15.49 -8.12 7.04
N LYS A 2 14.60 -7.42 7.73
CA LYS A 2 13.41 -6.90 7.08
C LYS A 2 13.74 -5.71 6.20
N LYS A 3 13.04 -5.61 5.09
CA LYS A 3 13.16 -4.49 4.18
C LYS A 3 11.84 -3.74 4.14
N ASN A 4 11.91 -2.49 3.73
CA ASN A 4 10.72 -1.69 3.51
C ASN A 4 10.45 -1.62 2.02
N PHE A 5 9.23 -1.97 1.63
CA PHE A 5 8.80 -1.89 0.24
C PHE A 5 7.70 -0.85 0.13
N ILE A 6 7.87 0.10 -0.78
CA ILE A 6 6.84 1.09 -1.02
C ILE A 6 6.11 0.69 -2.29
N LEU A 7 4.79 0.56 -2.18
CA LEU A 7 3.96 0.20 -3.31
C LEU A 7 3.33 1.46 -3.89
N ASP A 8 3.43 1.60 -5.20
CA ASP A 8 2.81 2.74 -5.85
C ASP A 8 1.48 2.33 -6.50
N THR A 9 0.81 3.31 -7.06
CA THR A 9 -0.52 3.11 -7.62
C THR A 9 -0.49 2.05 -8.73
N ASN A 10 0.48 2.12 -9.61
CA ASN A 10 0.54 1.18 -10.73
C ASN A 10 0.70 -0.26 -10.26
N VAL A 11 1.54 -0.47 -9.25
CA VAL A 11 1.74 -1.82 -8.73
C VAL A 11 0.42 -2.37 -8.22
N LEU A 12 -0.31 -1.58 -7.43
CA LEU A 12 -1.55 -2.07 -6.83
C LEU A 12 -2.65 -2.28 -7.84
N LEU A 13 -2.72 -1.43 -8.87
CA LEU A 13 -3.75 -1.57 -9.88
C LEU A 13 -3.53 -2.79 -10.77
N HIS A 14 -2.29 -3.23 -10.90
CA HIS A 14 -2.00 -4.41 -11.71
C HIS A 14 -1.96 -5.68 -10.90
N ASP A 15 -1.69 -5.58 -9.59
CA ASP A 15 -1.61 -6.77 -8.75
C ASP A 15 -1.91 -6.43 -7.31
N PRO A 16 -3.18 -6.49 -6.89
CA PRO A 16 -3.52 -6.20 -5.49
C PRO A 16 -2.82 -7.11 -4.50
N ASN A 17 -2.43 -8.31 -4.92
CA ASN A 17 -1.75 -9.24 -4.04
C ASN A 17 -0.33 -8.81 -3.72
N ALA A 18 0.16 -7.74 -4.35
CA ALA A 18 1.48 -7.23 -4.02
C ALA A 18 1.58 -6.86 -2.54
N ILE A 19 0.47 -6.50 -1.91
CA ILE A 19 0.48 -6.14 -0.49
C ILE A 19 1.02 -7.31 0.36
N THR A 20 0.69 -8.53 -0.01
CA THR A 20 1.10 -9.70 0.75
C THR A 20 2.17 -10.52 0.05
N ALA A 21 2.81 -9.96 -0.99
CA ALA A 21 3.78 -10.72 -1.78
C ALA A 21 5.17 -10.71 -1.17
N PHE A 22 5.44 -9.83 -0.21
CA PHE A 22 6.78 -9.65 0.34
C PHE A 22 6.85 -10.26 1.73
N ASP A 23 7.14 -11.54 1.79
CA ASP A 23 7.16 -12.27 3.05
C ASP A 23 8.10 -11.64 4.07
N ASP A 24 7.59 -11.46 5.29
CA ASP A 24 8.40 -11.02 6.42
C ASP A 24 9.09 -9.68 6.18
N ASN A 25 8.47 -8.83 5.37
CA ASN A 25 8.98 -7.48 5.12
C ASN A 25 7.91 -6.46 5.44
N ASP A 26 8.34 -5.22 5.60
CA ASP A 26 7.41 -4.14 5.89
C ASP A 26 6.97 -3.49 4.59
N VAL A 27 5.66 -3.34 4.43
CA VAL A 27 5.07 -2.74 3.25
C VAL A 27 4.54 -1.38 3.63
N VAL A 28 4.90 -0.37 2.84
CA VAL A 28 4.50 1.01 3.10
C VAL A 28 3.72 1.52 1.90
N ILE A 29 2.55 2.08 2.16
CA ILE A 29 1.71 2.66 1.11
C ILE A 29 1.48 4.12 1.45
N PRO A 30 1.99 5.05 0.62
CA PRO A 30 1.68 6.48 0.83
C PRO A 30 0.19 6.73 0.67
N ILE A 31 -0.34 7.67 1.44
CA ILE A 31 -1.78 7.95 1.39
C ILE A 31 -2.23 8.37 -0.01
N TYR A 32 -1.39 9.10 -0.75
CA TYR A 32 -1.81 9.53 -2.07
C TYR A 32 -1.99 8.34 -3.02
N VAL A 33 -1.29 7.23 -2.77
CA VAL A 33 -1.47 6.02 -3.57
C VAL A 33 -2.86 5.44 -3.31
N ILE A 34 -3.29 5.45 -2.06
CA ILE A 34 -4.62 4.97 -1.73
C ILE A 34 -5.67 5.86 -2.38
N GLU A 35 -5.47 7.16 -2.34
CA GLU A 35 -6.40 8.09 -2.95
C GLU A 35 -6.48 7.91 -4.46
N GLU A 36 -5.32 7.72 -5.12
CA GLU A 36 -5.32 7.49 -6.56
C GLU A 36 -5.98 6.17 -6.90
N THR A 37 -5.68 5.13 -6.13
CA THR A 37 -6.29 3.83 -6.36
C THR A 37 -7.80 3.93 -6.22
N ASP A 38 -8.27 4.69 -5.23
CA ASP A 38 -9.69 4.84 -4.98
C ASP A 38 -10.42 5.48 -6.18
N ARG A 39 -9.74 6.34 -6.92
CA ARG A 39 -10.36 6.97 -8.07
C ARG A 39 -10.69 5.98 -9.18
N PHE A 40 -9.99 4.86 -9.23
CA PHE A 40 -10.22 3.85 -10.26
C PHE A 40 -11.35 2.90 -9.92
N LYS A 41 -11.93 2.98 -8.74
CA LYS A 41 -12.94 2.02 -8.32
C LYS A 41 -14.16 1.98 -9.22
N LYS A 42 -14.46 3.10 -9.88
CA LYS A 42 -15.63 3.18 -10.78
C LYS A 42 -15.32 2.71 -12.18
N ASP A 43 -14.05 2.45 -12.48
CA ASP A 43 -13.66 2.01 -13.80
C ASP A 43 -14.15 0.58 -14.00
N LEU A 44 -14.67 0.28 -15.17
CA LEU A 44 -15.21 -1.04 -15.48
C LEU A 44 -14.14 -2.00 -15.96
N SER A 45 -12.93 -1.52 -16.16
CA SER A 45 -11.83 -2.36 -16.62
C SER A 45 -11.28 -3.20 -15.47
N GLU A 46 -10.27 -4.00 -15.80
CA GLU A 46 -9.59 -4.79 -14.79
C GLU A 46 -8.92 -3.89 -13.75
N LEU A 47 -8.46 -2.72 -14.14
CA LEU A 47 -7.88 -1.78 -13.19
C LEU A 47 -8.90 -1.40 -12.12
N GLY A 48 -10.12 -1.15 -12.52
CA GLY A 48 -11.17 -0.82 -11.54
C GLY A 48 -11.47 -1.98 -10.63
N ARG A 49 -11.49 -3.20 -11.18
CA ARG A 49 -11.69 -4.39 -10.35
C ARG A 49 -10.58 -4.51 -9.31
N ASN A 50 -9.33 -4.33 -9.74
CA ASN A 50 -8.21 -4.42 -8.82
C ASN A 50 -8.25 -3.30 -7.79
N ALA A 51 -8.68 -2.10 -8.19
CA ALA A 51 -8.84 -1.01 -7.24
C ALA A 51 -9.82 -1.36 -6.14
N ARG A 52 -10.92 -2.00 -6.50
CA ARG A 52 -11.91 -2.41 -5.50
C ARG A 52 -11.36 -3.50 -4.57
N VAL A 53 -10.55 -4.40 -5.10
CA VAL A 53 -9.90 -5.41 -4.27
C VAL A 53 -8.94 -4.75 -3.28
N VAL A 54 -8.13 -3.80 -3.76
CA VAL A 54 -7.21 -3.09 -2.88
C VAL A 54 -7.99 -2.38 -1.77
N GLY A 55 -9.10 -1.73 -2.13
CA GLY A 55 -9.91 -1.02 -1.14
C GLY A 55 -10.42 -1.95 -0.04
N ARG A 56 -10.88 -3.15 -0.45
CA ARG A 56 -11.35 -4.11 0.55
C ARG A 56 -10.22 -4.60 1.44
N MET A 57 -9.05 -4.84 0.86
CA MET A 57 -7.91 -5.29 1.65
C MET A 57 -7.49 -4.23 2.66
N ILE A 58 -7.43 -2.98 2.23
CA ILE A 58 -7.06 -1.88 3.13
C ILE A 58 -8.09 -1.76 4.26
N ASP A 59 -9.37 -1.88 3.93
CA ASP A 59 -10.40 -1.81 4.96
C ASP A 59 -10.27 -2.93 5.98
N GLU A 60 -9.98 -4.14 5.53
CA GLU A 60 -9.81 -5.27 6.44
C GLU A 60 -8.63 -5.05 7.37
N TYR A 61 -7.51 -4.57 6.85
CA TYR A 61 -6.35 -4.32 7.70
C TYR A 61 -6.60 -3.17 8.65
N ARG A 62 -7.35 -2.15 8.20
CA ARG A 62 -7.67 -1.04 9.07
C ARG A 62 -8.51 -1.48 10.26
N MET A 63 -9.38 -2.45 10.06
CA MET A 63 -10.20 -2.95 11.15
C MET A 63 -9.38 -3.81 12.12
N ALA A 64 -8.26 -4.36 11.66
CA ALA A 64 -7.42 -5.18 12.52
C ALA A 64 -6.49 -4.35 13.40
N GLY A 65 -6.26 -3.09 13.04
CA GLY A 65 -5.39 -2.23 13.82
C GLY A 65 -5.21 -0.88 13.17
N SER A 66 -4.19 -0.15 13.62
CA SER A 66 -3.92 1.19 13.11
C SER A 66 -2.93 1.12 11.97
N LEU A 67 -3.36 1.55 10.78
CA LEU A 67 -2.46 1.55 9.62
C LEU A 67 -1.37 2.61 9.73
N SER A 68 -1.60 3.67 10.51
CA SER A 68 -0.57 4.69 10.67
C SER A 68 0.61 4.18 11.49
N THR A 69 0.40 3.22 12.37
CA THR A 69 1.48 2.64 13.17
C THR A 69 1.93 1.29 12.64
N GLY A 70 1.11 0.64 11.83
CA GLY A 70 1.45 -0.64 11.25
C GLY A 70 0.52 -1.76 11.69
N VAL A 71 0.13 -2.60 10.74
CA VAL A 71 -0.71 -3.76 10.99
C VAL A 71 0.06 -4.99 10.53
N GLN A 72 0.09 -6.03 11.36
CA GLN A 72 0.82 -7.23 11.00
C GLN A 72 0.11 -7.97 9.87
N LEU A 73 0.87 -8.37 8.87
CA LEU A 73 0.37 -9.15 7.75
C LEU A 73 0.45 -10.63 8.04
N PRO A 74 -0.41 -11.44 7.40
CA PRO A 74 -0.33 -12.90 7.57
C PRO A 74 1.02 -13.48 7.17
N THR A 75 1.76 -12.77 6.32
CA THR A 75 3.05 -13.25 5.83
C THR A 75 4.20 -12.97 6.79
N GLY A 76 3.93 -12.35 7.94
CA GLY A 76 4.95 -12.08 8.94
C GLY A 76 5.46 -10.67 8.95
N GLY A 77 5.24 -9.91 7.89
CA GLY A 77 5.63 -8.51 7.84
C GLY A 77 4.53 -7.60 8.34
N SER A 78 4.62 -6.34 7.98
CA SER A 78 3.63 -5.35 8.40
C SER A 78 3.22 -4.48 7.23
N LEU A 79 2.05 -3.86 7.37
CA LEU A 79 1.55 -2.89 6.41
C LEU A 79 1.35 -1.57 7.13
N ARG A 80 1.90 -0.51 6.57
CA ARG A 80 1.77 0.81 7.15
C ARG A 80 1.42 1.81 6.06
N VAL A 81 0.53 2.75 6.40
CA VAL A 81 0.16 3.85 5.52
C VAL A 81 0.78 5.12 6.07
N VAL A 82 1.45 5.87 5.22
CA VAL A 82 2.05 7.15 5.62
C VAL A 82 1.28 8.29 4.98
N PHE A 83 1.12 9.37 5.73
CA PHE A 83 0.20 10.43 5.36
C PHE A 83 0.90 11.67 4.81
N ALA A 84 2.22 11.70 4.81
CA ALA A 84 2.97 12.80 4.23
C ALA A 84 4.30 12.26 3.74
N ASP A 85 4.85 12.93 2.71
CA ASP A 85 6.10 12.47 2.14
C ASP A 85 7.21 12.40 3.17
N ARG A 86 7.23 13.37 4.10
CA ARG A 86 8.29 13.41 5.08
C ARG A 86 8.22 12.27 6.10
N GLU A 87 7.11 11.52 6.10
CA GLU A 87 6.98 10.37 6.98
C GLU A 87 7.57 9.11 6.37
N LEU A 88 7.96 9.17 5.12
CA LEU A 88 8.59 8.03 4.48
C LEU A 88 10.02 7.88 5.01
N PRO A 89 10.44 6.65 5.28
CA PRO A 89 11.82 6.43 5.78
C PRO A 89 12.84 6.92 4.77
N ALA A 90 13.84 7.64 5.26
CA ALA A 90 14.87 8.19 4.38
C ALA A 90 15.69 7.08 3.71
N GLU A 91 15.86 5.98 4.39
CA GLU A 91 16.69 4.90 3.85
C GLU A 91 16.06 4.20 2.65
N LEU A 92 14.80 4.50 2.35
CA LEU A 92 14.15 3.93 1.18
C LEU A 92 14.66 4.53 -0.13
N GLY A 93 15.36 5.64 -0.06
CA GLY A 93 15.93 6.23 -1.25
C GLY A 93 14.92 6.68 -2.27
N LEU A 94 13.78 7.17 -1.81
CA LEU A 94 12.73 7.60 -2.72
C LEU A 94 13.15 8.85 -3.48
N PRO A 95 12.69 9.00 -4.72
CA PRO A 95 12.90 10.25 -5.42
C PRO A 95 12.19 11.37 -4.70
N GLU A 96 12.75 12.57 -4.81
CA GLU A 96 12.15 13.71 -4.15
C GLU A 96 10.81 14.06 -4.73
N LYS A 97 10.62 13.76 -5.99
CA LYS A 97 9.39 14.10 -6.67
C LYS A 97 8.75 12.85 -7.18
N MET A 98 7.48 12.75 -6.94
CA MET A 98 6.69 11.63 -7.40
C MET A 98 5.76 12.02 -8.53
N ASP A 99 6.07 13.08 -9.18
CA ASP A 99 5.20 13.63 -10.22
C ASP A 99 5.01 12.71 -11.37
#